data_9332e5733d4d1ddb5c378cc1c1fb9d7d
#
_entry.id   9332e5733d4d1ddb5c378cc1c1fb9d7d
#
_cell.length_a   1.000
_cell.length_b   1.000
_cell.length_c   1.000
_cell.angle_alpha   90.00
_cell.angle_beta   90.00
_cell.angle_gamma   90.00
#
_symmetry.space_group_name_H-M   'P 1'
#
loop_
_entity.id
_entity.type
_entity.pdbx_description
1 polymer ?
#
loop_
_entity_poly.entity_id
_entity_poly.type
_entity_poly.pdbx_seq_one_letter_code
_entity_poly.pdbx_strand_id
1 'polypeptide(L)'
;WSSSAASDVYKRQLTEPTAYMNLKQGIHAPESGSIKLNGKIMAEQIGAQIFIDGFGLVSPGDPELAVELAKKAGSVSHDGESIYGAQVVAAIEAYSFIETDIKKIIEESKKFIPKESEIFKLISDIQNWSSGNIDWEQARIKIDEKYGYSKFPMNPHIVPNHALIILSLLFGDDNFQKSLMIANTAGWDTDCNSGNVGCILGIKNGLDGIKDGPDYISPVNDIIYLPTAYGGETMSDALIETQNIINIARGMNGLDLKKVKNNARYNFEMYESTQGWIVEQSHDLSLIHISEPTRQSLI
;
A
#
# COMPACT_ATOMS: atom_id res chain seq x y z
N TRP A 1 -20.52 5.48 14.88
CA TRP A 1 -19.80 4.20 14.93
C TRP A 1 -19.95 3.62 16.34
N SER A 2 -20.61 2.49 16.46
CA SER A 2 -20.74 1.86 17.78
C SER A 2 -19.40 1.26 18.21
N SER A 3 -19.08 1.32 19.50
CA SER A 3 -17.91 0.69 20.11
C SER A 3 -17.77 -0.81 19.79
N SER A 4 -18.84 -1.46 19.34
CA SER A 4 -18.85 -2.85 18.89
C SER A 4 -18.14 -3.06 17.56
N ALA A 5 -18.27 -2.13 16.59
CA ALA A 5 -17.61 -2.26 15.28
C ALA A 5 -16.09 -2.15 15.40
N ALA A 6 -15.59 -1.19 16.20
CA ALA A 6 -14.16 -1.05 16.47
C ALA A 6 -13.57 -2.28 17.19
N SER A 7 -14.34 -2.86 18.15
CA SER A 7 -13.90 -4.07 18.87
C SER A 7 -13.91 -5.33 17.98
N ASP A 8 -14.78 -5.37 16.97
CA ASP A 8 -14.85 -6.49 16.02
C ASP A 8 -13.71 -6.44 14.99
N VAL A 9 -13.30 -5.25 14.53
CA VAL A 9 -12.10 -5.08 13.69
C VAL A 9 -10.86 -5.52 14.47
N TYR A 10 -10.72 -5.10 15.72
CA TYR A 10 -9.56 -5.48 16.56
C TYR A 10 -9.49 -6.98 16.87
N LYS A 11 -10.64 -7.65 16.95
CA LYS A 11 -10.69 -9.12 17.19
C LYS A 11 -10.41 -9.95 15.94
N ARG A 12 -10.40 -9.36 14.74
CA ARG A 12 -10.27 -10.07 13.46
C ARG A 12 -8.84 -10.17 12.96
N GLN A 13 -7.95 -9.28 13.38
CA GLN A 13 -6.52 -9.36 13.06
C GLN A 13 -5.81 -10.22 14.11
N LEU A 14 -5.87 -11.54 13.95
CA LEU A 14 -5.29 -12.47 14.90
C LEU A 14 -3.92 -13.03 14.47
N THR A 15 -3.52 -12.77 13.23
CA THR A 15 -2.31 -13.37 12.64
C THR A 15 -1.04 -12.79 13.24
N GLU A 16 -0.92 -11.48 13.29
CA GLU A 16 0.25 -10.79 13.85
C GLU A 16 0.40 -11.04 15.36
N PRO A 17 -0.67 -10.94 16.19
CA PRO A 17 -0.60 -11.35 17.59
C PRO A 17 -0.22 -12.82 17.78
N THR A 18 -0.68 -13.74 16.92
CA THR A 18 -0.30 -15.14 16.97
C THR A 18 1.19 -15.31 16.71
N ALA A 19 1.71 -14.69 15.64
CA ALA A 19 3.13 -14.72 15.33
C ALA A 19 3.98 -14.07 16.43
N TYR A 20 3.53 -12.98 17.02
CA TYR A 20 4.19 -12.34 18.16
C TYR A 20 4.30 -13.28 19.35
N MET A 21 3.25 -14.04 19.68
CA MET A 21 3.29 -15.04 20.76
C MET A 21 4.25 -16.18 20.44
N ASN A 22 4.30 -16.63 19.17
CA ASN A 22 5.26 -17.64 18.72
C ASN A 22 6.71 -17.14 18.87
N LEU A 23 6.99 -15.91 18.44
CA LEU A 23 8.30 -15.28 18.60
C LEU A 23 8.72 -15.16 20.06
N LYS A 24 7.79 -14.82 20.97
CA LYS A 24 8.04 -14.80 22.43
C LYS A 24 8.40 -16.17 23.01
N GLN A 25 7.92 -17.24 22.39
CA GLN A 25 8.25 -18.61 22.74
C GLN A 25 9.56 -19.11 22.11
N GLY A 26 10.27 -18.23 21.36
CA GLY A 26 11.53 -18.58 20.69
C GLY A 26 11.34 -19.23 19.32
N ILE A 27 10.12 -19.25 18.77
CA ILE A 27 9.86 -19.74 17.41
C ILE A 27 10.09 -18.58 16.44
N HIS A 28 11.16 -18.68 15.66
CA HIS A 28 11.58 -17.62 14.74
C HIS A 28 10.90 -17.71 13.35
N ALA A 29 10.95 -16.60 12.60
CA ALA A 29 10.54 -16.60 11.20
C ALA A 29 11.43 -17.54 10.35
N PRO A 30 10.85 -18.20 9.33
CA PRO A 30 9.48 -18.13 8.86
C PRO A 30 8.50 -19.05 9.62
N GLU A 31 8.96 -19.85 10.57
CA GLU A 31 8.11 -20.82 11.27
C GLU A 31 7.04 -20.13 12.11
N SER A 32 7.34 -18.95 12.69
CA SER A 32 6.39 -18.17 13.50
C SER A 32 5.11 -17.81 12.75
N GLY A 33 5.18 -17.59 11.43
CA GLY A 33 4.04 -17.27 10.56
C GLY A 33 3.46 -18.46 9.78
N SER A 34 4.07 -19.64 9.87
CA SER A 34 3.83 -20.74 8.95
C SER A 34 2.43 -21.35 9.05
N ILE A 35 1.91 -21.82 7.90
CA ILE A 35 0.68 -22.63 7.81
C ILE A 35 0.79 -23.88 8.68
N LYS A 36 1.98 -24.48 8.75
CA LYS A 36 2.23 -25.70 9.53
C LYS A 36 1.94 -25.48 11.02
N LEU A 37 2.31 -24.33 11.56
CA LEU A 37 2.16 -24.00 12.98
C LEU A 37 0.78 -23.41 13.29
N ASN A 38 0.33 -22.46 12.48
CA ASN A 38 -0.83 -21.62 12.78
C ASN A 38 -2.12 -22.05 12.04
N GLY A 39 -1.99 -22.96 11.07
CA GLY A 39 -3.09 -23.34 10.17
C GLY A 39 -3.28 -22.36 9.01
N LYS A 40 -3.86 -22.88 7.92
CA LYS A 40 -3.99 -22.14 6.66
C LYS A 40 -4.83 -20.85 6.82
N ILE A 41 -5.96 -20.95 7.51
CA ILE A 41 -6.88 -19.83 7.70
C ILE A 41 -6.20 -18.63 8.40
N MET A 42 -5.35 -18.91 9.39
CA MET A 42 -4.63 -17.85 10.11
C MET A 42 -3.48 -17.30 9.29
N ALA A 43 -2.69 -18.16 8.66
CA ALA A 43 -1.51 -17.74 7.93
C ALA A 43 -1.83 -16.99 6.63
N GLU A 44 -3.02 -17.19 6.04
CA GLU A 44 -3.43 -16.57 4.78
C GLU A 44 -4.37 -15.36 4.97
N GLN A 45 -4.24 -14.64 6.09
CA GLN A 45 -4.91 -13.36 6.27
C GLN A 45 -4.24 -12.25 5.45
N ILE A 46 -4.93 -11.12 5.28
CA ILE A 46 -4.50 -10.01 4.43
C ILE A 46 -3.26 -9.26 4.95
N GLY A 47 -2.89 -9.44 6.22
CA GLY A 47 -1.90 -8.59 6.92
C GLY A 47 -0.59 -8.38 6.17
N ALA A 48 0.01 -9.44 5.60
CA ALA A 48 1.27 -9.30 4.85
C ALA A 48 1.15 -8.32 3.67
N GLN A 49 0.00 -8.25 3.01
CA GLN A 49 -0.25 -7.29 1.93
C GLN A 49 -0.44 -5.86 2.45
N ILE A 50 -1.15 -5.69 3.58
CA ILE A 50 -1.46 -4.36 4.13
C ILE A 50 -0.21 -3.56 4.46
N PHE A 51 0.81 -4.20 5.06
CA PHE A 51 2.02 -3.49 5.49
C PHE A 51 3.14 -3.48 4.45
N ILE A 52 2.87 -3.89 3.20
CA ILE A 52 3.95 -4.15 2.25
C ILE A 52 4.45 -2.92 1.50
N ASP A 53 3.67 -1.87 1.40
CA ASP A 53 3.95 -0.70 0.55
C ASP A 53 5.36 -0.12 0.77
N GLY A 54 5.81 -0.03 2.03
CA GLY A 54 7.15 0.45 2.33
C GLY A 54 8.28 -0.34 1.66
N PHE A 55 8.07 -1.64 1.40
CA PHE A 55 9.07 -2.50 0.77
C PHE A 55 9.10 -2.34 -0.76
N GLY A 56 7.97 -2.05 -1.39
CA GLY A 56 7.91 -1.63 -2.78
C GLY A 56 8.53 -0.24 -2.98
N LEU A 57 8.20 0.71 -2.11
CA LEU A 57 8.69 2.09 -2.15
C LEU A 57 10.22 2.21 -2.02
N VAL A 58 10.88 1.34 -1.22
CA VAL A 58 12.34 1.35 -1.08
C VAL A 58 13.08 0.63 -2.22
N SER A 59 12.34 0.04 -3.16
CA SER A 59 12.86 -0.76 -4.27
C SER A 59 12.45 -0.19 -5.65
N PRO A 60 12.64 1.12 -5.92
CA PRO A 60 12.16 1.76 -7.15
C PRO A 60 12.83 1.13 -8.38
N GLY A 61 12.02 0.53 -9.27
CA GLY A 61 12.48 -0.12 -10.50
C GLY A 61 13.22 -1.45 -10.30
N ASP A 62 13.21 -2.00 -9.09
CA ASP A 62 13.80 -3.31 -8.75
C ASP A 62 12.74 -4.24 -8.13
N PRO A 63 11.87 -4.84 -8.96
CA PRO A 63 10.81 -5.71 -8.48
C PRO A 63 11.33 -7.01 -7.85
N GLU A 64 12.50 -7.51 -8.23
CA GLU A 64 13.15 -8.67 -7.63
C GLU A 64 13.48 -8.41 -6.16
N LEU A 65 14.07 -7.26 -5.88
CA LEU A 65 14.36 -6.83 -4.50
C LEU A 65 13.07 -6.63 -3.70
N ALA A 66 12.06 -5.95 -4.28
CA ALA A 66 10.77 -5.75 -3.64
C ALA A 66 10.11 -7.07 -3.22
N VAL A 67 10.09 -8.06 -4.11
CA VAL A 67 9.54 -9.40 -3.89
C VAL A 67 10.31 -10.16 -2.81
N GLU A 68 11.65 -10.06 -2.80
CA GLU A 68 12.48 -10.68 -1.76
C GLU A 68 12.20 -10.08 -0.38
N LEU A 69 12.15 -8.76 -0.30
CA LEU A 69 11.84 -8.04 0.94
C LEU A 69 10.43 -8.35 1.44
N ALA A 70 9.45 -8.35 0.53
CA ALA A 70 8.06 -8.69 0.83
C ALA A 70 7.94 -10.11 1.41
N LYS A 71 8.62 -11.08 0.81
CA LYS A 71 8.66 -12.45 1.31
C LYS A 71 9.26 -12.52 2.72
N LYS A 72 10.40 -11.86 2.95
CA LYS A 72 11.06 -11.86 4.27
C LYS A 72 10.18 -11.22 5.34
N ALA A 73 9.63 -10.05 5.06
CA ALA A 73 8.78 -9.33 6.00
C ALA A 73 7.48 -10.08 6.29
N GLY A 74 6.78 -10.53 5.25
CA GLY A 74 5.53 -11.26 5.37
C GLY A 74 5.67 -12.57 6.12
N SER A 75 6.77 -13.32 5.89
CA SER A 75 7.00 -14.61 6.53
C SER A 75 7.22 -14.57 8.05
N VAL A 76 7.32 -13.39 8.64
CA VAL A 76 7.34 -13.25 10.11
C VAL A 76 6.00 -13.69 10.72
N SER A 77 4.90 -13.38 10.05
CA SER A 77 3.54 -13.59 10.55
C SER A 77 2.62 -14.38 9.62
N HIS A 78 2.92 -14.46 8.34
CA HIS A 78 2.06 -15.04 7.30
C HIS A 78 2.77 -16.10 6.48
N ASP A 79 1.97 -16.84 5.66
CA ASP A 79 2.46 -17.88 4.76
C ASP A 79 1.49 -18.05 3.58
N GLY A 80 1.86 -18.87 2.60
CA GLY A 80 1.01 -19.26 1.47
C GLY A 80 0.54 -18.08 0.62
N GLU A 81 -0.76 -18.02 0.34
CA GLU A 81 -1.34 -17.01 -0.55
C GLU A 81 -1.14 -15.58 -0.04
N SER A 82 -1.04 -15.36 1.29
CA SER A 82 -0.78 -14.04 1.85
C SER A 82 0.58 -13.49 1.44
N ILE A 83 1.60 -14.36 1.42
CA ILE A 83 2.94 -13.98 0.93
C ILE A 83 2.90 -13.69 -0.56
N TYR A 84 2.18 -14.49 -1.35
CA TYR A 84 2.06 -14.26 -2.79
C TYR A 84 1.36 -12.93 -3.11
N GLY A 85 0.27 -12.60 -2.40
CA GLY A 85 -0.39 -11.29 -2.53
C GLY A 85 0.54 -10.13 -2.20
N ALA A 86 1.28 -10.22 -1.10
CA ALA A 86 2.26 -9.22 -0.70
C ALA A 86 3.38 -9.04 -1.75
N GLN A 87 3.91 -10.15 -2.28
CA GLN A 87 4.94 -10.12 -3.33
C GLN A 87 4.45 -9.45 -4.60
N VAL A 88 3.20 -9.71 -5.01
CA VAL A 88 2.62 -9.07 -6.20
C VAL A 88 2.44 -7.58 -5.98
N VAL A 89 1.90 -7.14 -4.84
CA VAL A 89 1.73 -5.70 -4.55
C VAL A 89 3.06 -4.99 -4.54
N ALA A 90 4.07 -5.50 -3.84
CA ALA A 90 5.41 -4.91 -3.80
C ALA A 90 6.06 -4.83 -5.19
N ALA A 91 5.87 -5.86 -6.03
CA ALA A 91 6.37 -5.85 -7.41
C ALA A 91 5.65 -4.80 -8.27
N ILE A 92 4.31 -4.66 -8.12
CA ILE A 92 3.51 -3.63 -8.82
C ILE A 92 4.04 -2.24 -8.45
N GLU A 93 4.27 -1.98 -7.16
CA GLU A 93 4.80 -0.71 -6.68
C GLU A 93 6.19 -0.42 -7.26
N ALA A 94 7.12 -1.39 -7.19
CA ALA A 94 8.45 -1.23 -7.75
C ALA A 94 8.44 -0.96 -9.27
N TYR A 95 7.60 -1.67 -10.04
CA TYR A 95 7.42 -1.42 -11.47
C TYR A 95 6.77 -0.07 -11.75
N SER A 96 5.89 0.43 -10.89
CA SER A 96 5.17 1.70 -11.08
C SER A 96 6.10 2.92 -11.14
N PHE A 97 7.35 2.80 -10.70
CA PHE A 97 8.37 3.85 -10.87
C PHE A 97 8.92 3.94 -12.32
N ILE A 98 8.80 2.88 -13.12
CA ILE A 98 9.48 2.78 -14.43
C ILE A 98 8.57 2.38 -15.59
N GLU A 99 7.36 1.95 -15.32
CA GLU A 99 6.39 1.53 -16.34
C GLU A 99 5.06 2.28 -16.13
N THR A 100 4.42 2.68 -17.20
CA THR A 100 3.17 3.45 -17.16
C THR A 100 1.93 2.62 -17.48
N ASP A 101 2.07 1.48 -18.14
CA ASP A 101 0.95 0.59 -18.47
C ASP A 101 0.63 -0.34 -17.30
N ILE A 102 -0.46 -0.04 -16.58
CA ILE A 102 -0.87 -0.83 -15.40
C ILE A 102 -1.16 -2.30 -15.76
N LYS A 103 -1.64 -2.61 -16.96
CA LYS A 103 -1.89 -3.99 -17.38
C LYS A 103 -0.59 -4.76 -17.53
N LYS A 104 0.43 -4.10 -18.08
CA LYS A 104 1.77 -4.67 -18.20
C LYS A 104 2.43 -4.83 -16.85
N ILE A 105 2.32 -3.84 -15.97
CA ILE A 105 2.83 -3.91 -14.59
C ILE A 105 2.25 -5.15 -13.88
N ILE A 106 0.94 -5.35 -13.90
CA ILE A 106 0.27 -6.49 -13.26
C ILE A 106 0.71 -7.82 -13.91
N GLU A 107 0.81 -7.87 -15.25
CA GLU A 107 1.25 -9.06 -15.97
C GLU A 107 2.69 -9.49 -15.60
N GLU A 108 3.61 -8.52 -15.50
CA GLU A 108 4.99 -8.81 -15.08
C GLU A 108 5.06 -9.19 -13.60
N SER A 109 4.32 -8.51 -12.73
CA SER A 109 4.33 -8.75 -11.29
C SER A 109 3.82 -10.13 -10.89
N LYS A 110 2.79 -10.65 -11.55
CA LYS A 110 2.29 -12.00 -11.22
C LYS A 110 3.25 -13.14 -11.57
N LYS A 111 4.30 -12.87 -12.37
CA LYS A 111 5.30 -13.90 -12.73
C LYS A 111 6.21 -14.29 -11.57
N PHE A 112 6.27 -13.48 -10.51
CA PHE A 112 7.06 -13.75 -9.32
C PHE A 112 6.45 -14.82 -8.39
N ILE A 113 5.20 -15.21 -8.62
CA ILE A 113 4.48 -16.18 -7.78
C ILE A 113 4.15 -17.47 -8.55
N PRO A 114 3.87 -18.58 -7.84
CA PRO A 114 3.54 -19.85 -8.48
C PRO A 114 2.25 -19.74 -9.34
N LYS A 115 2.27 -20.31 -10.55
CA LYS A 115 1.11 -20.31 -11.45
C LYS A 115 -0.10 -21.07 -10.89
N GLU A 116 0.15 -21.99 -9.98
CA GLU A 116 -0.85 -22.81 -9.31
C GLU A 116 -1.54 -22.10 -8.15
N SER A 117 -0.98 -20.96 -7.68
CA SER A 117 -1.54 -20.18 -6.57
C SER A 117 -2.91 -19.59 -6.93
N GLU A 118 -3.74 -19.38 -5.90
CA GLU A 118 -5.04 -18.73 -6.08
C GLU A 118 -4.89 -17.27 -6.48
N ILE A 119 -3.86 -16.57 -5.96
CA ILE A 119 -3.53 -15.19 -6.36
C ILE A 119 -3.20 -15.12 -7.86
N PHE A 120 -2.37 -16.03 -8.40
CA PHE A 120 -2.08 -16.03 -9.84
C PHE A 120 -3.33 -16.24 -10.69
N LYS A 121 -4.18 -17.20 -10.31
CA LYS A 121 -5.42 -17.53 -11.01
C LYS A 121 -6.40 -16.36 -11.00
N LEU A 122 -6.63 -15.75 -9.84
CA LEU A 122 -7.54 -14.61 -9.73
C LEU A 122 -7.08 -13.40 -10.56
N ILE A 123 -5.77 -13.09 -10.55
CA ILE A 123 -5.23 -12.01 -11.39
C ILE A 123 -5.53 -12.31 -12.87
N SER A 124 -5.25 -13.54 -13.31
CA SER A 124 -5.47 -13.95 -14.71
C SER A 124 -6.94 -13.88 -15.10
N ASP A 125 -7.85 -14.28 -14.21
CA ASP A 125 -9.29 -14.18 -14.46
C ASP A 125 -9.76 -12.73 -14.59
N ILE A 126 -9.33 -11.85 -13.66
CA ILE A 126 -9.74 -10.44 -13.68
C ILE A 126 -9.16 -9.72 -14.91
N GLN A 127 -7.92 -10.04 -15.33
CA GLN A 127 -7.35 -9.56 -16.58
C GLN A 127 -8.19 -9.98 -17.79
N ASN A 128 -8.63 -11.24 -17.83
CA ASN A 128 -9.51 -11.73 -18.90
C ASN A 128 -10.87 -11.01 -18.90
N TRP A 129 -11.45 -10.77 -17.72
CA TRP A 129 -12.72 -10.06 -17.60
C TRP A 129 -12.60 -8.59 -17.99
N SER A 130 -11.52 -7.92 -17.61
CA SER A 130 -11.26 -6.52 -17.97
C SER A 130 -11.00 -6.31 -19.46
N SER A 131 -10.61 -7.36 -20.17
CA SER A 131 -10.44 -7.34 -21.63
C SER A 131 -11.74 -7.64 -22.37
N GLY A 132 -12.79 -8.03 -21.66
CA GLY A 132 -14.13 -8.31 -22.20
C GLY A 132 -15.04 -7.08 -22.19
N ASN A 133 -16.31 -7.32 -22.41
CA ASN A 133 -17.34 -6.27 -22.46
C ASN A 133 -18.22 -6.30 -21.20
N ILE A 134 -17.58 -6.25 -20.01
CA ILE A 134 -18.27 -6.17 -18.73
C ILE A 134 -17.76 -4.95 -17.94
N ASP A 135 -18.62 -4.41 -17.06
CA ASP A 135 -18.24 -3.36 -16.13
C ASP A 135 -17.61 -3.93 -14.85
N TRP A 136 -17.15 -3.03 -13.97
CA TRP A 136 -16.49 -3.43 -12.72
C TRP A 136 -17.48 -4.08 -11.74
N GLU A 137 -18.75 -3.70 -11.75
CA GLU A 137 -19.80 -4.28 -10.90
C GLU A 137 -20.06 -5.74 -11.29
N GLN A 138 -20.14 -6.01 -12.58
CA GLN A 138 -20.28 -7.38 -13.11
C GLN A 138 -19.04 -8.23 -12.78
N ALA A 139 -17.85 -7.65 -12.92
CA ALA A 139 -16.60 -8.32 -12.53
C ALA A 139 -16.56 -8.58 -11.01
N ARG A 140 -17.05 -7.64 -10.19
CA ARG A 140 -17.17 -7.79 -8.74
C ARG A 140 -18.08 -8.97 -8.33
N ILE A 141 -19.19 -9.15 -9.06
CA ILE A 141 -20.09 -10.30 -8.83
C ILE A 141 -19.35 -11.61 -9.12
N LYS A 142 -18.61 -11.69 -10.25
CA LYS A 142 -17.80 -12.87 -10.58
C LYS A 142 -16.71 -13.16 -9.53
N ILE A 143 -16.09 -12.11 -8.98
CA ILE A 143 -15.14 -12.24 -7.89
C ILE A 143 -15.82 -12.87 -6.66
N ASP A 144 -17.02 -12.41 -6.27
CA ASP A 144 -17.72 -12.96 -5.12
C ASP A 144 -18.07 -14.45 -5.31
N GLU A 145 -18.55 -14.80 -6.47
CA GLU A 145 -18.88 -16.19 -6.82
C GLU A 145 -17.67 -17.13 -6.76
N LYS A 146 -16.51 -16.69 -7.27
CA LYS A 146 -15.32 -17.52 -7.43
C LYS A 146 -14.31 -17.40 -6.31
N TYR A 147 -14.13 -16.21 -5.78
CA TYR A 147 -13.06 -15.83 -4.83
C TYR A 147 -13.59 -15.18 -3.54
N GLY A 148 -14.90 -15.12 -3.34
CA GLY A 148 -15.51 -14.51 -2.16
C GLY A 148 -15.39 -15.35 -0.88
N TYR A 149 -15.86 -14.79 0.24
CA TYR A 149 -15.75 -15.41 1.56
C TYR A 149 -16.52 -16.71 1.73
N SER A 150 -17.41 -17.07 0.79
CA SER A 150 -18.02 -18.40 0.73
C SER A 150 -17.03 -19.50 0.36
N LYS A 151 -15.92 -19.14 -0.32
CA LYS A 151 -14.84 -20.02 -0.76
C LYS A 151 -13.59 -19.87 0.10
N PHE A 152 -13.31 -18.66 0.53
CA PHE A 152 -12.15 -18.30 1.35
C PHE A 152 -12.67 -17.75 2.69
N PRO A 153 -13.04 -18.62 3.63
CA PRO A 153 -13.69 -18.23 4.86
C PRO A 153 -12.74 -17.46 5.79
N MET A 154 -13.31 -16.70 6.70
CA MET A 154 -12.67 -15.85 7.69
C MET A 154 -12.13 -14.53 7.12
N ASN A 155 -12.86 -13.49 7.37
CA ASN A 155 -12.53 -12.10 7.05
C ASN A 155 -11.52 -11.55 8.08
N PRO A 156 -10.40 -10.92 7.63
CA PRO A 156 -10.06 -10.53 6.25
C PRO A 156 -9.06 -11.49 5.56
N HIS A 157 -9.53 -12.39 4.72
CA HIS A 157 -8.67 -13.29 3.94
C HIS A 157 -8.01 -12.57 2.76
N ILE A 158 -6.76 -12.96 2.42
CA ILE A 158 -5.98 -12.33 1.35
C ILE A 158 -6.66 -12.43 -0.03
N VAL A 159 -7.15 -13.62 -0.43
CA VAL A 159 -7.63 -13.89 -1.79
C VAL A 159 -8.78 -12.96 -2.21
N PRO A 160 -9.90 -12.83 -1.44
CA PRO A 160 -10.95 -11.87 -1.77
C PRO A 160 -10.42 -10.44 -1.89
N ASN A 161 -9.60 -10.01 -0.96
CA ASN A 161 -9.15 -8.63 -0.88
C ASN A 161 -8.12 -8.28 -1.96
N HIS A 162 -7.17 -9.17 -2.27
CA HIS A 162 -6.27 -8.99 -3.39
C HIS A 162 -7.04 -8.84 -4.73
N ALA A 163 -8.12 -9.61 -4.90
CA ALA A 163 -8.97 -9.49 -6.07
C ALA A 163 -9.55 -8.09 -6.25
N LEU A 164 -9.89 -7.39 -5.16
CA LEU A 164 -10.42 -6.02 -5.22
C LEU A 164 -9.35 -4.99 -5.59
N ILE A 165 -8.10 -5.17 -5.18
CA ILE A 165 -6.99 -4.33 -5.63
C ILE A 165 -6.83 -4.47 -7.15
N ILE A 166 -6.75 -5.70 -7.66
CA ILE A 166 -6.59 -5.95 -9.11
C ILE A 166 -7.81 -5.44 -9.90
N LEU A 167 -9.02 -5.64 -9.37
CA LEU A 167 -10.25 -5.08 -9.95
C LEU A 167 -10.13 -3.55 -10.10
N SER A 168 -9.77 -2.86 -9.02
CA SER A 168 -9.70 -1.41 -8.97
C SER A 168 -8.67 -0.85 -9.94
N LEU A 169 -7.51 -1.49 -10.05
CA LEU A 169 -6.45 -1.08 -10.97
C LEU A 169 -6.83 -1.31 -12.44
N LEU A 170 -7.50 -2.43 -12.77
CA LEU A 170 -7.82 -2.79 -14.15
C LEU A 170 -9.09 -2.10 -14.69
N PHE A 171 -10.04 -1.76 -13.84
CA PHE A 171 -11.31 -1.11 -14.23
C PHE A 171 -11.34 0.39 -13.88
N GLY A 172 -10.31 0.89 -13.24
CA GLY A 172 -10.19 2.29 -12.84
C GLY A 172 -9.75 3.24 -13.96
N ASP A 173 -9.52 2.74 -15.19
CA ASP A 173 -9.11 3.53 -16.37
C ASP A 173 -7.85 4.38 -16.11
N ASP A 174 -6.94 3.86 -15.31
CA ASP A 174 -5.74 4.58 -14.87
C ASP A 174 -6.01 5.91 -14.13
N ASN A 175 -7.23 6.09 -13.68
CA ASN A 175 -7.66 7.27 -12.96
C ASN A 175 -7.68 6.99 -11.46
N PHE A 176 -6.95 7.82 -10.70
CA PHE A 176 -6.81 7.70 -9.24
C PHE A 176 -8.16 7.68 -8.53
N GLN A 177 -9.04 8.65 -8.86
CA GLN A 177 -10.36 8.78 -8.26
C GLN A 177 -11.26 7.58 -8.53
N LYS A 178 -11.31 7.16 -9.80
CA LYS A 178 -12.15 6.04 -10.20
C LYS A 178 -11.67 4.74 -9.55
N SER A 179 -10.37 4.51 -9.52
CA SER A 179 -9.80 3.32 -8.87
C SER A 179 -10.09 3.29 -7.37
N LEU A 180 -9.92 4.42 -6.66
CA LEU A 180 -10.28 4.51 -5.25
C LEU A 180 -11.78 4.38 -5.00
N MET A 181 -12.62 4.94 -5.88
CA MET A 181 -14.06 4.77 -5.79
C MET A 181 -14.43 3.27 -5.88
N ILE A 182 -13.86 2.54 -6.84
CA ILE A 182 -14.08 1.09 -6.97
C ILE A 182 -13.60 0.36 -5.70
N ALA A 183 -12.38 0.62 -5.24
CA ALA A 183 -11.82 -0.02 -4.03
C ALA A 183 -12.70 0.21 -2.79
N ASN A 184 -13.20 1.44 -2.60
CA ASN A 184 -14.00 1.83 -1.44
C ASN A 184 -15.46 1.34 -1.51
N THR A 185 -16.01 1.09 -2.70
CA THR A 185 -17.42 0.70 -2.87
C THR A 185 -17.60 -0.79 -3.16
N ALA A 186 -16.54 -1.50 -3.54
CA ALA A 186 -16.59 -2.94 -3.82
C ALA A 186 -16.81 -3.82 -2.57
N GLY A 187 -16.69 -3.26 -1.36
CA GLY A 187 -16.91 -3.95 -0.09
C GLY A 187 -15.67 -4.65 0.46
N TRP A 188 -15.84 -5.48 1.47
CA TRP A 188 -14.82 -6.22 2.21
C TRP A 188 -13.88 -5.29 2.99
N ASP A 189 -12.55 -5.45 2.86
CA ASP A 189 -11.55 -4.64 3.58
C ASP A 189 -11.19 -3.38 2.80
N THR A 190 -12.14 -2.46 2.72
CA THR A 190 -12.09 -1.30 1.81
C THR A 190 -10.97 -0.31 2.12
N ASP A 191 -10.66 -0.07 3.37
CA ASP A 191 -9.61 0.85 3.82
C ASP A 191 -8.21 0.33 3.45
N CYS A 192 -7.91 -0.91 3.77
CA CYS A 192 -6.62 -1.51 3.43
C CYS A 192 -6.43 -1.65 1.91
N ASN A 193 -7.46 -2.14 1.20
CA ASN A 193 -7.40 -2.26 -0.26
C ASN A 193 -7.20 -0.89 -0.93
N SER A 194 -7.87 0.16 -0.44
CA SER A 194 -7.71 1.53 -0.96
C SER A 194 -6.33 2.10 -0.66
N GLY A 195 -5.74 1.76 0.49
CA GLY A 195 -4.36 2.14 0.84
C GLY A 195 -3.37 1.63 -0.21
N ASN A 196 -3.37 0.32 -0.51
CA ASN A 196 -2.49 -0.25 -1.53
C ASN A 196 -2.76 0.34 -2.93
N VAL A 197 -4.04 0.48 -3.35
CA VAL A 197 -4.40 1.09 -4.64
C VAL A 197 -3.90 2.54 -4.72
N GLY A 198 -4.07 3.31 -3.64
CA GLY A 198 -3.61 4.69 -3.55
C GLY A 198 -2.09 4.81 -3.62
N CYS A 199 -1.36 3.92 -2.95
CA CYS A 199 0.10 3.86 -3.02
C CYS A 199 0.58 3.59 -4.46
N ILE A 200 0.07 2.53 -5.10
CA ILE A 200 0.43 2.15 -6.47
C ILE A 200 0.19 3.30 -7.45
N LEU A 201 -1.01 3.89 -7.44
CA LEU A 201 -1.35 4.96 -8.37
C LEU A 201 -0.69 6.28 -8.02
N GLY A 202 -0.41 6.54 -6.73
CA GLY A 202 0.37 7.69 -6.29
C GLY A 202 1.80 7.64 -6.82
N ILE A 203 2.46 6.46 -6.79
CA ILE A 203 3.78 6.25 -7.41
C ILE A 203 3.68 6.48 -8.92
N LYS A 204 2.73 5.82 -9.57
CA LYS A 204 2.62 5.79 -11.03
C LYS A 204 2.25 7.13 -11.63
N ASN A 205 1.26 7.81 -11.06
CA ASN A 205 0.66 9.04 -11.63
C ASN A 205 1.23 10.31 -11.00
N GLY A 206 1.97 10.20 -9.89
CA GLY A 206 2.51 11.33 -9.15
C GLY A 206 1.45 12.24 -8.53
N LEU A 207 1.87 13.38 -7.99
CA LEU A 207 0.97 14.34 -7.34
C LEU A 207 -0.09 14.91 -8.30
N ASP A 208 0.24 15.09 -9.56
CA ASP A 208 -0.72 15.60 -10.54
C ASP A 208 -1.89 14.64 -10.79
N GLY A 209 -1.64 13.33 -10.72
CA GLY A 209 -2.67 12.30 -10.84
C GLY A 209 -3.68 12.26 -9.70
N ILE A 210 -3.35 12.86 -8.55
CA ILE A 210 -4.22 12.92 -7.37
C ILE A 210 -5.18 14.11 -7.41
N LYS A 211 -4.87 15.14 -8.19
CA LYS A 211 -5.59 16.43 -8.19
C LYS A 211 -6.98 16.43 -8.82
N ASP A 212 -7.25 15.48 -9.72
CA ASP A 212 -8.53 15.40 -10.41
C ASP A 212 -9.60 14.73 -9.53
N GLY A 213 -10.11 15.41 -8.51
CA GLY A 213 -11.18 14.85 -7.68
C GLY A 213 -11.32 15.46 -6.29
N PRO A 214 -11.81 14.70 -5.29
CA PRO A 214 -11.88 15.18 -3.92
C PRO A 214 -10.50 15.59 -3.40
N ASP A 215 -10.48 16.59 -2.56
CA ASP A 215 -9.28 17.02 -1.86
C ASP A 215 -8.89 15.97 -0.79
N TYR A 216 -7.86 15.20 -1.05
CA TYR A 216 -7.31 14.21 -0.11
C TYR A 216 -6.26 14.77 0.84
N ILE A 217 -5.73 15.97 0.56
CA ILE A 217 -4.60 16.55 1.30
C ILE A 217 -5.12 17.42 2.46
N SER A 218 -6.04 18.36 2.19
CA SER A 218 -6.51 19.33 3.19
C SER A 218 -7.18 18.68 4.42
N PRO A 219 -7.99 17.61 4.30
CA PRO A 219 -8.63 17.00 5.47
C PRO A 219 -7.65 16.43 6.50
N VAL A 220 -6.48 15.95 6.06
CA VAL A 220 -5.42 15.40 6.93
C VAL A 220 -4.31 16.40 7.17
N ASN A 221 -4.31 17.51 6.42
CA ASN A 221 -3.34 18.59 6.50
C ASN A 221 -1.88 18.12 6.45
N ASP A 222 -1.63 17.08 5.66
CA ASP A 222 -0.33 16.42 5.49
C ASP A 222 0.29 15.89 6.81
N ILE A 223 -0.53 15.64 7.83
CA ILE A 223 -0.08 15.18 9.16
C ILE A 223 -0.62 13.77 9.43
N ILE A 224 0.27 12.93 9.95
CA ILE A 224 -0.05 11.57 10.39
C ILE A 224 0.21 11.46 11.88
N TYR A 225 -0.78 10.95 12.64
CA TYR A 225 -0.62 10.57 14.03
C TYR A 225 -0.49 9.06 14.13
N LEU A 226 0.71 8.57 14.44
CA LEU A 226 1.01 7.15 14.54
C LEU A 226 1.57 6.80 15.91
N PRO A 227 1.03 5.79 16.61
CA PRO A 227 1.72 5.18 17.72
C PRO A 227 2.85 4.31 17.16
N THR A 228 4.09 4.78 17.25
CA THR A 228 5.24 4.02 16.78
C THR A 228 5.86 3.18 17.92
N ALA A 229 6.60 2.14 17.56
CA ALA A 229 7.37 1.34 18.51
C ALA A 229 8.46 2.16 19.23
N TYR A 230 8.87 3.28 18.67
CA TYR A 230 9.87 4.18 19.22
C TYR A 230 9.34 5.13 20.30
N GLY A 231 8.05 5.11 20.57
CA GLY A 231 7.45 5.79 21.74
C GLY A 231 7.54 7.33 21.79
N GLY A 232 8.40 7.95 21.01
CA GLY A 232 8.58 9.40 20.93
C GLY A 232 8.18 10.02 19.59
N GLU A 233 7.96 9.20 18.59
CA GLU A 233 7.60 9.62 17.23
C GLU A 233 6.13 9.33 16.98
N THR A 234 5.25 10.13 17.56
CA THR A 234 3.80 9.93 17.46
C THR A 234 3.16 10.79 16.36
N MET A 235 3.91 11.71 15.79
CA MET A 235 3.45 12.63 14.76
C MET A 235 4.47 12.69 13.64
N SER A 236 4.01 12.45 12.41
CA SER A 236 4.80 12.52 11.18
C SER A 236 4.05 13.27 10.10
N ASP A 237 4.67 13.48 8.96
CA ASP A 237 4.08 14.04 7.74
C ASP A 237 4.61 13.32 6.50
N ALA A 238 3.97 13.54 5.35
CA ALA A 238 4.34 12.87 4.11
C ALA A 238 5.78 13.20 3.68
N LEU A 239 6.30 14.39 3.99
CA LEU A 239 7.68 14.75 3.66
C LEU A 239 8.68 13.97 4.50
N ILE A 240 8.46 13.87 5.82
CA ILE A 240 9.33 13.11 6.73
C ILE A 240 9.39 11.64 6.27
N GLU A 241 8.23 11.04 6.03
CA GLU A 241 8.17 9.63 5.61
C GLU A 241 8.80 9.42 4.21
N THR A 242 8.60 10.35 3.28
CA THR A 242 9.25 10.30 1.96
C THR A 242 10.79 10.36 2.11
N GLN A 243 11.31 11.23 2.97
CA GLN A 243 12.76 11.31 3.21
C GLN A 243 13.32 10.06 3.88
N ASN A 244 12.57 9.48 4.81
CA ASN A 244 12.92 8.22 5.46
C ASN A 244 13.02 7.09 4.43
N ILE A 245 12.02 6.93 3.56
CA ILE A 245 11.99 5.93 2.50
C ILE A 245 13.16 6.13 1.52
N ILE A 246 13.38 7.38 1.05
CA ILE A 246 14.51 7.71 0.17
C ILE A 246 15.85 7.34 0.83
N ASN A 247 16.02 7.66 2.09
CA ASN A 247 17.27 7.37 2.80
C ASN A 247 17.49 5.88 3.03
N ILE A 248 16.43 5.12 3.30
CA ILE A 248 16.51 3.65 3.38
C ILE A 248 16.96 3.09 2.02
N ALA A 249 16.28 3.48 0.94
CA ALA A 249 16.61 3.03 -0.41
C ALA A 249 18.07 3.40 -0.80
N ARG A 250 18.51 4.62 -0.49
CA ARG A 250 19.89 5.06 -0.72
C ARG A 250 20.91 4.24 0.08
N GLY A 251 20.64 4.01 1.37
CA GLY A 251 21.49 3.20 2.23
C GLY A 251 21.62 1.75 1.75
N MET A 252 20.52 1.14 1.29
CA MET A 252 20.52 -0.20 0.70
C MET A 252 21.38 -0.29 -0.57
N ASN A 253 21.49 0.80 -1.33
CA ASN A 253 22.31 0.90 -2.54
C ASN A 253 23.72 1.45 -2.28
N GLY A 254 24.14 1.60 -1.03
CA GLY A 254 25.46 2.12 -0.66
C GLY A 254 25.70 3.59 -1.03
N LEU A 255 24.62 4.36 -1.20
CA LEU A 255 24.65 5.79 -1.50
C LEU A 255 24.62 6.63 -0.23
N ASP A 256 25.24 7.82 -0.27
CA ASP A 256 25.17 8.76 0.85
C ASP A 256 23.73 9.15 1.19
N LEU A 257 23.43 9.21 2.48
CA LEU A 257 22.12 9.62 2.94
C LEU A 257 21.87 11.09 2.61
N LYS A 258 20.64 11.40 2.19
CA LYS A 258 20.21 12.77 1.96
C LYS A 258 19.95 13.45 3.30
N LYS A 259 20.73 14.46 3.65
CA LYS A 259 20.53 15.23 4.88
C LYS A 259 19.48 16.30 4.63
N VAL A 260 18.53 16.42 5.56
CA VAL A 260 17.66 17.59 5.63
C VAL A 260 18.53 18.80 5.97
N LYS A 261 18.43 19.88 5.19
CA LYS A 261 19.19 21.09 5.47
C LYS A 261 18.84 21.64 6.85
N ASN A 262 19.87 21.86 7.66
CA ASN A 262 19.86 22.73 8.86
C ASN A 262 19.01 22.30 10.05
N ASN A 263 18.65 21.03 10.24
CA ASN A 263 17.76 20.61 11.34
C ASN A 263 16.49 21.48 11.45
N ALA A 264 16.03 22.01 10.34
CA ALA A 264 14.82 22.82 10.28
C ALA A 264 13.61 21.96 10.66
N ARG A 265 12.78 22.48 11.57
CA ARG A 265 11.52 21.82 11.95
C ARG A 265 10.56 21.66 10.78
N TYR A 266 10.64 22.58 9.81
CA TYR A 266 9.84 22.57 8.58
C TYR A 266 10.77 22.67 7.38
N ASN A 267 10.49 21.86 6.35
CA ASN A 267 11.27 21.84 5.14
C ASN A 267 10.34 21.91 3.92
N PHE A 268 10.39 23.00 3.18
CA PHE A 268 9.57 23.24 1.99
C PHE A 268 10.36 23.01 0.69
N GLU A 269 11.36 22.14 0.70
CA GLU A 269 12.15 21.81 -0.50
C GLU A 269 11.41 20.91 -1.49
N MET A 270 10.39 20.18 -1.03
CA MET A 270 9.57 19.34 -1.89
C MET A 270 8.33 20.10 -2.37
N TYR A 271 8.03 19.92 -3.65
CA TYR A 271 6.87 20.52 -4.30
C TYR A 271 5.58 20.12 -3.58
N GLU A 272 4.73 21.10 -3.32
CA GLU A 272 3.41 20.94 -2.67
C GLU A 272 3.43 20.37 -1.23
N SER A 273 4.57 20.27 -0.58
CA SER A 273 4.62 19.90 0.84
C SER A 273 4.09 21.05 1.69
N THR A 274 2.98 20.83 2.40
CA THR A 274 2.36 21.82 3.28
C THR A 274 2.79 21.66 4.73
N GLN A 275 3.14 20.46 5.17
CA GLN A 275 3.57 20.13 6.53
C GLN A 275 2.64 20.71 7.61
N GLY A 276 1.35 20.70 7.38
CA GLY A 276 0.35 21.24 8.29
C GLY A 276 0.10 22.75 8.19
N TRP A 277 0.75 23.45 7.26
CA TRP A 277 0.49 24.86 7.03
C TRP A 277 -0.66 25.06 6.05
N ILE A 278 -1.56 25.98 6.40
CA ILE A 278 -2.70 26.35 5.56
C ILE A 278 -2.52 27.82 5.18
N VAL A 279 -2.82 28.16 3.91
CA VAL A 279 -2.90 29.55 3.47
C VAL A 279 -4.24 30.12 3.93
N GLU A 280 -4.23 31.07 4.82
CA GLU A 280 -5.42 31.61 5.52
C GLU A 280 -6.36 32.41 4.62
N GLN A 281 -5.92 32.94 3.49
CA GLN A 281 -6.76 33.56 2.47
C GLN A 281 -6.08 33.60 1.10
N SER A 282 -6.88 33.42 0.05
CA SER A 282 -6.48 33.56 -1.35
C SER A 282 -6.20 35.01 -1.73
N HIS A 283 -5.08 35.54 -1.34
CA HIS A 283 -4.49 36.65 -2.07
C HIS A 283 -3.40 36.08 -2.96
N ASP A 284 -3.75 35.71 -4.20
CA ASP A 284 -2.90 35.43 -5.37
C ASP A 284 -1.45 34.93 -5.16
N LEU A 285 -1.15 34.39 -3.99
CA LEU A 285 0.12 33.72 -3.69
C LEU A 285 -0.07 32.23 -3.90
N SER A 286 0.41 31.72 -5.02
CA SER A 286 0.51 30.28 -5.20
C SER A 286 1.41 29.68 -4.10
N LEU A 287 1.13 28.44 -3.68
CA LEU A 287 1.97 27.71 -2.74
C LEU A 287 3.45 27.65 -3.17
N ILE A 288 3.74 27.81 -4.46
CA ILE A 288 5.10 27.98 -5.01
C ILE A 288 5.82 29.18 -4.40
N HIS A 289 5.12 30.27 -4.07
CA HIS A 289 5.73 31.44 -3.43
C HIS A 289 6.00 31.22 -1.94
N ILE A 290 5.33 30.27 -1.30
CA ILE A 290 5.59 29.87 0.10
C ILE A 290 6.75 28.87 0.14
N SER A 291 6.89 27.99 -0.85
CA SER A 291 7.97 27.01 -0.92
C SER A 291 9.30 27.58 -1.45
N GLU A 292 9.32 28.76 -2.06
CA GLU A 292 10.52 29.44 -2.57
C GLU A 292 10.97 30.73 -1.83
N PRO A 293 10.55 31.06 -0.62
CA PRO A 293 11.00 32.30 0.02
C PRO A 293 12.50 32.34 0.34
N THR A 294 13.17 31.20 0.30
CA THR A 294 14.57 31.07 0.71
C THR A 294 15.57 31.46 -0.37
N ARG A 295 15.20 31.60 -1.64
CA ARG A 295 16.11 32.08 -2.69
C ARG A 295 16.26 33.62 -2.74
N GLN A 296 15.25 34.34 -2.27
CA GLN A 296 15.25 35.83 -2.31
C GLN A 296 15.76 36.51 -1.02
N SER A 297 15.85 35.79 0.09
CA SER A 297 16.32 36.35 1.38
C SER A 297 17.78 36.11 1.67
N LEU A 298 18.56 35.59 0.72
CA LEU A 298 20.01 35.34 0.83
C LEU A 298 20.82 36.15 -0.18
N ILE A 299 20.30 37.27 -0.66
CA ILE A 299 21.07 38.28 -1.41
C ILE A 299 21.22 39.54 -0.56
#